data_8e6b70d26878329023e854073c12e772
#
_entry.id   8e6b70d26878329023e854073c12e772
#
_cell.length_a   1.000
_cell.length_b   1.000
_cell.length_c   1.000
_cell.angle_alpha   90.00
_cell.angle_beta   90.00
_cell.angle_gamma   90.00
#
_symmetry.space_group_name_H-M   'P 1'
#
loop_
_entity.id
_entity.type
_entity.pdbx_description
1 polymer ?
#
loop_
_entity_poly.entity_id
_entity_poly.type
_entity_poly.pdbx_seq_one_letter_code
_entity_poly.pdbx_strand_id
1 'polypeptide(L)'
;RVGHVFGERFNNKIVKCNIYGKWISRYIHRLALVAGLVRDPQDYPWSSYRIYLGYEKCTFVKPNIILDQFGDGGKRSISYKNFVEGDDDGPVDWSMRYFRFRSISNLVRIACADLKIEPTIAMKPRGRQEQISRSRVVERLMRSYDIKAIDIAKALGLSRSAITRILQRGVK
;
A
#
# COMPACT_ATOMS: atom_id res chain seq x y z
N ARG A 1 34.37 3.64 16.10
CA ARG A 1 33.26 4.40 15.49
C ARG A 1 33.19 5.75 16.17
N VAL A 2 33.45 6.83 15.42
CA VAL A 2 33.37 8.21 15.94
C VAL A 2 32.08 8.83 15.39
N GLY A 3 31.22 9.32 16.27
CA GLY A 3 29.98 10.00 15.88
C GLY A 3 28.72 9.51 16.63
N HIS A 4 27.57 10.08 16.27
CA HIS A 4 26.29 9.72 16.85
C HIS A 4 25.88 8.29 16.47
N VAL A 5 25.13 7.62 17.35
CA VAL A 5 24.59 6.26 17.12
C VAL A 5 23.70 6.24 15.86
N PHE A 6 22.95 7.31 15.65
CA PHE A 6 22.16 7.53 14.43
C PHE A 6 22.87 8.55 13.55
N GLY A 7 23.18 8.20 12.29
CA GLY A 7 23.97 9.04 11.38
C GLY A 7 23.26 10.30 10.91
N GLU A 8 21.92 10.32 10.92
CA GLU A 8 21.10 11.44 10.44
C GLU A 8 19.90 11.71 11.34
N ARG A 9 19.24 12.85 11.14
CA ARG A 9 17.97 13.15 11.80
C ARG A 9 16.90 12.14 11.36
N PHE A 10 16.00 11.76 12.28
CA PHE A 10 14.88 10.90 11.95
C PHE A 10 13.97 11.57 10.90
N ASN A 11 13.46 10.75 10.00
CA ASN A 11 12.41 11.12 9.08
C ASN A 11 11.14 10.38 9.50
N ASN A 12 10.00 11.07 9.48
CA ASN A 12 8.71 10.45 9.73
C ASN A 12 7.76 10.66 8.54
N LYS A 13 6.84 9.73 8.38
CA LYS A 13 5.76 9.84 7.43
C LYS A 13 4.52 9.14 7.93
N ILE A 14 3.39 9.81 7.81
CA ILE A 14 2.11 9.25 8.23
C ILE A 14 1.68 8.18 7.22
N VAL A 15 1.35 6.99 7.71
CA VAL A 15 0.73 5.93 6.94
C VAL A 15 -0.75 6.23 6.79
N LYS A 16 -1.17 6.71 5.62
CA LYS A 16 -2.53 7.20 5.40
C LYS A 16 -3.47 6.18 4.76
N CYS A 17 -2.96 5.07 4.25
CA CYS A 17 -3.80 4.06 3.63
C CYS A 17 -3.44 2.64 4.07
N ASN A 18 -4.46 1.79 4.08
CA ASN A 18 -4.36 0.42 4.55
C ASN A 18 -3.39 -0.43 3.70
N ILE A 19 -3.41 -0.26 2.38
CA ILE A 19 -2.52 -1.00 1.48
C ILE A 19 -1.05 -0.68 1.79
N TYR A 20 -0.73 0.59 1.99
CA TYR A 20 0.62 1.00 2.37
C TYR A 20 1.01 0.44 3.74
N GLY A 21 0.08 0.42 4.70
CA GLY A 21 0.29 -0.20 6.01
C GLY A 21 0.62 -1.69 5.92
N LYS A 22 -0.10 -2.46 5.09
CA LYS A 22 0.19 -3.87 4.84
C LYS A 22 1.61 -4.09 4.32
N TRP A 23 2.01 -3.33 3.31
CA TRP A 23 3.32 -3.48 2.68
C TRP A 23 4.47 -3.06 3.60
N ILE A 24 4.32 -1.98 4.37
CA ILE A 24 5.30 -1.60 5.40
C ILE A 24 5.44 -2.70 6.43
N SER A 25 4.34 -3.26 6.91
CA SER A 25 4.35 -4.34 7.88
C SER A 25 5.09 -5.57 7.34
N ARG A 26 4.81 -5.98 6.09
CA ARG A 26 5.55 -7.05 5.41
C ARG A 26 7.05 -6.75 5.32
N TYR A 27 7.40 -5.56 4.88
CA TYR A 27 8.79 -5.13 4.76
C TYR A 27 9.52 -5.24 6.10
N ILE A 28 8.96 -4.68 7.17
CA ILE A 28 9.57 -4.71 8.50
C ILE A 28 9.80 -6.16 8.96
N HIS A 29 8.82 -7.04 8.77
CA HIS A 29 8.92 -8.43 9.18
C HIS A 29 9.88 -9.27 8.33
N ARG A 30 10.17 -8.85 7.08
CA ARG A 30 11.15 -9.50 6.20
C ARG A 30 12.57 -8.94 6.30
N LEU A 31 12.79 -7.84 7.02
CA LEU A 31 14.12 -7.21 7.10
C LEU A 31 15.22 -8.16 7.54
N ALA A 32 14.98 -8.99 8.55
CA ALA A 32 15.95 -9.96 9.04
C ALA A 32 16.26 -11.05 8.01
N LEU A 33 15.24 -11.49 7.26
CA LEU A 33 15.40 -12.45 6.16
C LEU A 33 16.23 -11.84 5.02
N VAL A 34 15.88 -10.61 4.59
CA VAL A 34 16.60 -9.89 3.53
C VAL A 34 18.06 -9.59 3.93
N ALA A 35 18.31 -9.34 5.21
CA ALA A 35 19.64 -9.14 5.77
C ALA A 35 20.42 -10.46 5.93
N GLY A 36 19.82 -11.62 5.64
CA GLY A 36 20.47 -12.93 5.79
C GLY A 36 20.71 -13.37 7.23
N LEU A 37 20.03 -12.73 8.21
CA LEU A 37 20.18 -13.06 9.64
C LEU A 37 19.43 -14.33 10.02
N VAL A 38 18.31 -14.61 9.34
CA VAL A 38 17.47 -15.79 9.55
C VAL A 38 17.01 -16.36 8.20
N ARG A 39 16.58 -17.62 8.20
CA ARG A 39 15.97 -18.27 7.02
C ARG A 39 14.47 -18.10 6.96
N ASP A 40 13.83 -17.96 8.11
CA ASP A 40 12.41 -17.72 8.25
C ASP A 40 12.19 -16.45 9.10
N PRO A 41 11.32 -15.53 8.72
CA PRO A 41 11.03 -14.32 9.49
C PRO A 41 10.59 -14.60 10.94
N GLN A 42 9.94 -15.74 11.20
CA GLN A 42 9.49 -16.12 12.54
C GLN A 42 10.64 -16.48 13.48
N ASP A 43 11.82 -16.83 12.96
CA ASP A 43 12.99 -17.21 13.75
C ASP A 43 13.74 -15.99 14.32
N TYR A 44 13.37 -14.77 13.87
CA TYR A 44 14.00 -13.56 14.38
C TYR A 44 13.35 -13.07 15.66
N PRO A 45 14.01 -13.20 16.84
CA PRO A 45 13.38 -12.95 18.14
C PRO A 45 13.07 -11.47 18.40
N TRP A 46 13.74 -10.55 17.69
CA TRP A 46 13.57 -9.10 17.84
C TRP A 46 12.55 -8.52 16.87
N SER A 47 11.57 -9.30 16.43
CA SER A 47 10.49 -8.91 15.53
C SER A 47 9.13 -9.09 16.20
N SER A 48 8.18 -8.21 15.88
CA SER A 48 6.78 -8.39 16.25
C SER A 48 6.05 -9.46 15.42
N TYR A 49 6.70 -10.10 14.46
CA TYR A 49 6.06 -11.03 13.52
C TYR A 49 5.33 -12.17 14.24
N ARG A 50 5.95 -12.78 15.26
CA ARG A 50 5.35 -13.86 16.07
C ARG A 50 4.07 -13.43 16.79
N ILE A 51 3.96 -12.14 17.15
CA ILE A 51 2.75 -11.56 17.75
C ILE A 51 1.62 -11.50 16.71
N TYR A 52 1.94 -11.11 15.46
CA TYR A 52 1.00 -11.10 14.35
C TYR A 52 0.50 -12.52 13.98
N LEU A 53 1.34 -13.53 14.15
CA LEU A 53 0.96 -14.93 13.96
C LEU A 53 0.17 -15.51 15.14
N GLY A 54 0.10 -14.79 16.27
CA GLY A 54 -0.58 -15.25 17.49
C GLY A 54 0.25 -16.21 18.34
N TYR A 55 1.55 -16.38 18.05
CA TYR A 55 2.44 -17.23 18.82
C TYR A 55 2.91 -16.59 20.13
N GLU A 56 2.87 -15.25 20.17
CA GLU A 56 3.26 -14.47 21.35
C GLU A 56 2.22 -13.38 21.65
N LYS A 57 2.13 -12.97 22.90
CA LYS A 57 1.27 -11.87 23.33
C LYS A 57 2.13 -10.70 23.78
N CYS A 58 1.73 -9.50 23.42
CA CYS A 58 2.38 -8.26 23.82
C CYS A 58 1.34 -7.16 24.06
N THR A 59 1.50 -6.42 25.16
CA THR A 59 0.51 -5.41 25.57
C THR A 59 0.59 -4.13 24.76
N PHE A 60 1.77 -3.78 24.26
CA PHE A 60 1.99 -2.54 23.50
C PHE A 60 1.93 -2.71 21.97
N VAL A 61 2.01 -3.94 21.44
CA VAL A 61 1.81 -4.20 20.02
C VAL A 61 0.35 -4.52 19.74
N LYS A 62 -0.29 -3.76 18.86
CA LYS A 62 -1.69 -3.97 18.46
C LYS A 62 -1.75 -4.44 17.00
N PRO A 63 -1.65 -5.75 16.74
CA PRO A 63 -1.57 -6.27 15.36
C PRO A 63 -2.89 -6.11 14.59
N ASN A 64 -4.01 -5.95 15.28
CA ASN A 64 -5.34 -5.87 14.67
C ASN A 64 -5.45 -4.76 13.62
N ILE A 65 -4.78 -3.62 13.80
CA ILE A 65 -4.77 -2.51 12.82
C ILE A 65 -4.40 -2.99 11.41
N ILE A 66 -3.52 -3.99 11.34
CA ILE A 66 -3.10 -4.59 10.07
C ILE A 66 -3.88 -5.88 9.78
N LEU A 67 -4.06 -6.75 10.78
CA LEU A 67 -4.69 -8.06 10.60
C LEU A 67 -6.15 -7.96 10.15
N ASP A 68 -6.90 -6.95 10.59
CA ASP A 68 -8.30 -6.74 10.18
C ASP A 68 -8.46 -6.46 8.68
N GLN A 69 -7.35 -6.18 7.99
CA GLN A 69 -7.31 -6.01 6.54
C GLN A 69 -7.14 -7.34 5.76
N PHE A 70 -6.97 -8.46 6.46
CA PHE A 70 -6.77 -9.79 5.89
C PHE A 70 -7.99 -10.70 6.06
N GLY A 71 -9.15 -10.13 6.39
CA GLY A 71 -10.41 -10.82 6.59
C GLY A 71 -10.79 -10.96 8.05
N ASP A 72 -11.89 -11.64 8.31
CA ASP A 72 -12.45 -11.81 9.64
C ASP A 72 -12.05 -13.15 10.28
N GLY A 73 -11.98 -13.15 11.61
CA GLY A 73 -11.84 -14.36 12.42
C GLY A 73 -10.44 -15.01 12.42
N GLY A 74 -10.39 -16.30 12.69
CA GLY A 74 -9.16 -17.05 12.97
C GLY A 74 -8.22 -17.23 11.76
N LYS A 75 -8.66 -16.95 10.54
CA LYS A 75 -7.85 -17.13 9.32
C LYS A 75 -6.96 -15.93 9.00
N ARG A 76 -7.18 -14.76 9.62
CA ARG A 76 -6.44 -13.52 9.31
C ARG A 76 -4.92 -13.62 9.53
N SER A 77 -4.48 -14.30 10.58
CA SER A 77 -3.05 -14.53 10.83
C SER A 77 -2.42 -15.45 9.78
N ILE A 78 -3.15 -16.46 9.31
CA ILE A 78 -2.72 -17.35 8.23
C ILE A 78 -2.61 -16.58 6.91
N SER A 79 -3.63 -15.78 6.58
CA SER A 79 -3.61 -14.92 5.39
C SER A 79 -2.47 -13.90 5.45
N TYR A 80 -2.21 -13.36 6.63
CA TYR A 80 -1.07 -12.46 6.85
C TYR A 80 0.27 -13.19 6.69
N LYS A 81 0.40 -14.40 7.23
CA LYS A 81 1.59 -15.25 7.06
C LYS A 81 1.88 -15.47 5.58
N ASN A 82 0.89 -15.92 4.83
CA ASN A 82 1.02 -16.14 3.38
C ASN A 82 1.42 -14.87 2.63
N PHE A 83 0.91 -13.72 3.05
CA PHE A 83 1.28 -12.43 2.48
C PHE A 83 2.73 -12.02 2.79
N VAL A 84 3.23 -12.30 4.01
CA VAL A 84 4.61 -11.98 4.39
C VAL A 84 5.60 -12.93 3.74
N GLU A 85 5.31 -14.23 3.73
CA GLU A 85 6.21 -15.28 3.27
C GLU A 85 6.10 -15.57 1.77
N GLY A 86 5.02 -15.14 1.12
CA GLY A 86 4.81 -15.33 -0.31
C GLY A 86 5.86 -14.63 -1.16
N ASP A 87 6.07 -15.18 -2.37
CA ASP A 87 7.02 -14.67 -3.38
C ASP A 87 6.46 -13.49 -4.19
N ASP A 88 5.32 -12.94 -3.74
CA ASP A 88 4.73 -11.78 -4.41
C ASP A 88 5.75 -10.63 -4.38
N ASP A 89 6.28 -10.31 -5.55
CA ASP A 89 7.21 -9.22 -5.81
C ASP A 89 6.50 -7.87 -5.61
N GLY A 90 6.05 -7.65 -4.41
CA GLY A 90 5.64 -6.33 -3.99
C GLY A 90 6.76 -5.33 -4.25
N PRO A 91 6.48 -4.05 -4.21
CA PRO A 91 7.46 -3.02 -4.57
C PRO A 91 8.76 -3.23 -3.79
N VAL A 92 9.82 -3.64 -4.51
CA VAL A 92 11.12 -4.06 -3.98
C VAL A 92 11.90 -2.90 -3.35
N ASP A 93 11.52 -1.66 -3.64
CA ASP A 93 12.17 -0.46 -3.13
C ASP A 93 11.21 0.38 -2.27
N TRP A 94 11.42 0.30 -0.96
CA TRP A 94 10.69 1.03 0.08
C TRP A 94 11.17 2.46 0.25
N SER A 95 12.13 2.92 -0.57
CA SER A 95 12.37 4.34 -0.70
C SER A 95 11.09 4.98 -1.21
N MET A 96 10.65 6.03 -0.55
CA MET A 96 9.43 6.76 -0.84
C MET A 96 9.35 7.32 -2.27
N ARG A 97 10.46 7.32 -3.00
CA ARG A 97 10.53 7.65 -4.43
C ARG A 97 9.91 6.54 -5.29
N TYR A 98 10.02 5.28 -4.88
CA TYR A 98 9.54 4.15 -5.66
C TYR A 98 8.03 3.97 -5.59
N PHE A 99 7.42 4.25 -4.45
CA PHE A 99 5.96 4.34 -4.35
C PHE A 99 5.38 5.41 -5.29
N ARG A 100 6.17 6.44 -5.62
CA ARG A 100 5.77 7.50 -6.54
C ARG A 100 5.77 7.10 -8.02
N PHE A 101 6.61 6.17 -8.47
CA PHE A 101 6.83 5.95 -9.91
C PHE A 101 6.34 4.61 -10.45
N ARG A 102 6.61 3.50 -9.80
CA ARG A 102 6.16 2.19 -10.30
C ARG A 102 4.73 1.86 -9.88
N SER A 103 4.27 2.54 -8.87
CA SER A 103 3.09 2.23 -8.10
C SER A 103 1.81 2.90 -8.65
N ILE A 104 1.87 4.02 -9.36
CA ILE A 104 0.63 4.69 -9.77
C ILE A 104 -0.14 3.83 -10.77
N SER A 105 0.54 3.22 -11.72
CA SER A 105 -0.11 2.29 -12.65
C SER A 105 -0.66 1.06 -11.93
N ASN A 106 0.06 0.52 -10.95
CA ASN A 106 -0.44 -0.58 -10.12
C ASN A 106 -1.57 -0.13 -9.20
N LEU A 107 -1.50 1.06 -8.61
CA LEU A 107 -2.59 1.62 -7.80
C LEU A 107 -3.84 1.91 -8.62
N VAL A 108 -3.70 2.34 -9.87
CA VAL A 108 -4.82 2.41 -10.82
C VAL A 108 -5.44 1.04 -11.01
N ARG A 109 -4.65 -0.02 -11.23
CA ARG A 109 -5.16 -1.39 -11.39
C ARG A 109 -5.86 -1.90 -10.11
N ILE A 110 -5.28 -1.63 -8.94
CA ILE A 110 -5.88 -2.00 -7.66
C ILE A 110 -7.19 -1.23 -7.43
N ALA A 111 -7.21 0.08 -7.64
CA ALA A 111 -8.42 0.89 -7.51
C ALA A 111 -9.51 0.46 -8.51
N CYS A 112 -9.13 0.05 -9.71
CA CYS A 112 -10.03 -0.52 -10.69
C CYS A 112 -10.59 -1.88 -10.24
N ALA A 113 -9.76 -2.75 -9.69
CA ALA A 113 -10.19 -4.06 -9.17
C ALA A 113 -11.15 -3.88 -7.97
N ASP A 114 -10.84 -3.01 -7.02
CA ASP A 114 -11.70 -2.70 -5.88
C ASP A 114 -13.10 -2.20 -6.31
N LEU A 115 -13.16 -1.43 -7.38
CA LEU A 115 -14.39 -0.87 -7.93
C LEU A 115 -15.06 -1.78 -8.97
N LYS A 116 -14.48 -2.93 -9.28
CA LYS A 116 -14.90 -3.86 -10.35
C LYS A 116 -15.01 -3.16 -11.71
N ILE A 117 -14.03 -2.31 -12.01
CA ILE A 117 -13.93 -1.55 -13.26
C ILE A 117 -12.72 -2.08 -14.03
N GLU A 118 -12.85 -2.32 -15.34
CA GLU A 118 -11.70 -2.66 -16.17
C GLU A 118 -10.71 -1.49 -16.28
N PRO A 119 -9.39 -1.73 -16.16
CA PRO A 119 -8.37 -0.68 -16.27
C PRO A 119 -8.41 0.10 -17.59
N THR A 120 -8.83 -0.55 -18.67
CA THR A 120 -9.01 0.06 -20.00
C THR A 120 -10.03 1.20 -19.99
N ILE A 121 -11.12 1.04 -19.23
CA ILE A 121 -12.17 2.06 -19.04
C ILE A 121 -11.60 3.28 -18.31
N ALA A 122 -10.79 3.08 -17.28
CA ALA A 122 -10.16 4.17 -16.56
C ALA A 122 -9.21 4.98 -17.45
N MET A 123 -8.51 4.32 -18.38
CA MET A 123 -7.55 4.97 -19.28
C MET A 123 -8.23 5.67 -20.48
N LYS A 124 -9.16 5.00 -21.16
CA LYS A 124 -9.80 5.50 -22.40
C LYS A 124 -11.31 5.24 -22.39
N PRO A 125 -12.09 6.01 -21.62
CA PRO A 125 -13.55 5.85 -21.60
C PRO A 125 -14.16 6.27 -22.95
N ARG A 126 -15.09 5.44 -23.45
CA ARG A 126 -15.76 5.65 -24.75
C ARG A 126 -17.13 6.31 -24.63
N GLY A 127 -17.69 6.45 -23.41
CA GLY A 127 -19.02 6.98 -23.20
C GLY A 127 -19.21 7.63 -21.82
N ARG A 128 -20.40 8.19 -21.60
CA ARG A 128 -20.75 8.91 -20.35
C ARG A 128 -20.61 8.01 -19.12
N GLN A 129 -21.08 6.77 -19.21
CA GLN A 129 -21.02 5.81 -18.10
C GLN A 129 -19.58 5.44 -17.73
N GLU A 130 -18.73 5.24 -18.72
CA GLU A 130 -17.32 4.94 -18.52
C GLU A 130 -16.55 6.15 -17.99
N GLN A 131 -16.95 7.38 -18.33
CA GLN A 131 -16.41 8.59 -17.72
C GLN A 131 -16.76 8.71 -16.24
N ILE A 132 -17.97 8.29 -15.83
CA ILE A 132 -18.36 8.19 -14.42
C ILE A 132 -17.49 7.16 -13.72
N SER A 133 -17.29 6.01 -14.31
CA SER A 133 -16.41 4.95 -13.77
C SER A 133 -14.97 5.45 -13.59
N ARG A 134 -14.42 6.17 -14.58
CA ARG A 134 -13.11 6.82 -14.44
C ARG A 134 -13.09 7.82 -13.28
N SER A 135 -14.13 8.62 -13.11
CA SER A 135 -14.21 9.59 -12.03
C SER A 135 -14.14 8.92 -10.65
N ARG A 136 -14.82 7.78 -10.49
CA ARG A 136 -14.76 6.97 -9.26
C ARG A 136 -13.35 6.44 -8.97
N VAL A 137 -12.62 6.01 -10.01
CA VAL A 137 -11.23 5.57 -9.88
C VAL A 137 -10.32 6.72 -9.45
N VAL A 138 -10.45 7.91 -10.08
CA VAL A 138 -9.69 9.11 -9.72
C VAL A 138 -9.95 9.52 -8.27
N GLU A 139 -11.20 9.54 -7.87
CA GLU A 139 -11.61 9.88 -6.51
C GLU A 139 -11.06 8.87 -5.49
N ARG A 140 -11.11 7.57 -5.79
CA ARG A 140 -10.53 6.52 -4.96
C ARG A 140 -9.03 6.70 -4.81
N LEU A 141 -8.31 7.00 -5.90
CA LEU A 141 -6.86 7.24 -5.89
C LEU A 141 -6.49 8.44 -5.01
N MET A 142 -7.24 9.52 -5.07
CA MET A 142 -6.97 10.69 -4.25
C MET A 142 -7.31 10.51 -2.78
N ARG A 143 -8.50 9.97 -2.48
CA ARG A 143 -8.98 9.84 -1.10
C ARG A 143 -8.30 8.72 -0.31
N SER A 144 -8.11 7.57 -0.95
CA SER A 144 -7.62 6.39 -0.25
C SER A 144 -6.10 6.23 -0.31
N TYR A 145 -5.45 6.79 -1.32
CA TYR A 145 -4.01 6.61 -1.56
C TYR A 145 -3.20 7.90 -1.44
N ASP A 146 -3.85 9.05 -1.18
CA ASP A 146 -3.21 10.38 -1.04
C ASP A 146 -2.28 10.73 -2.23
N ILE A 147 -2.66 10.33 -3.43
CA ILE A 147 -1.88 10.57 -4.64
C ILE A 147 -2.18 11.97 -5.16
N LYS A 148 -1.14 12.70 -5.54
CA LYS A 148 -1.30 14.04 -6.10
C LYS A 148 -1.99 13.99 -7.47
N ALA A 149 -2.87 14.97 -7.72
CA ALA A 149 -3.61 15.09 -8.99
C ALA A 149 -2.71 15.06 -10.23
N ILE A 150 -1.49 15.63 -10.14
CA ILE A 150 -0.52 15.62 -11.24
C ILE A 150 0.00 14.22 -11.57
N ASP A 151 0.16 13.38 -10.57
CA ASP A 151 0.68 12.03 -10.73
C ASP A 151 -0.42 11.10 -11.29
N ILE A 152 -1.67 11.29 -10.86
CA ILE A 152 -2.84 10.60 -11.44
C ILE A 152 -3.04 11.02 -12.90
N ALA A 153 -2.92 12.31 -13.19
CA ALA A 153 -3.03 12.84 -14.55
C ALA A 153 -2.03 12.16 -15.50
N LYS A 154 -0.75 12.07 -15.08
CA LYS A 154 0.29 11.38 -15.85
C LYS A 154 -0.04 9.90 -16.07
N ALA A 155 -0.49 9.19 -15.05
CA ALA A 155 -0.80 7.77 -15.12
C ALA A 155 -2.01 7.47 -16.04
N LEU A 156 -2.99 8.36 -16.08
CA LEU A 156 -4.19 8.20 -16.89
C LEU A 156 -4.10 8.91 -18.26
N GLY A 157 -2.98 9.54 -18.58
CA GLY A 157 -2.82 10.31 -19.83
C GLY A 157 -3.73 11.53 -19.90
N LEU A 158 -3.96 12.20 -18.75
CA LEU A 158 -4.84 13.36 -18.62
C LEU A 158 -4.07 14.64 -18.29
N SER A 159 -4.68 15.80 -18.54
CA SER A 159 -4.19 17.06 -18.01
C SER A 159 -4.58 17.23 -16.53
N ARG A 160 -3.81 18.04 -15.77
CA ARG A 160 -4.15 18.38 -14.39
C ARG A 160 -5.53 19.03 -14.27
N SER A 161 -5.89 19.89 -15.23
CA SER A 161 -7.20 20.54 -15.28
C SER A 161 -8.35 19.55 -15.54
N ALA A 162 -8.10 18.46 -16.25
CA ALA A 162 -9.08 17.38 -16.41
C ALA A 162 -9.36 16.66 -15.09
N ILE A 163 -8.33 16.37 -14.28
CA ILE A 163 -8.51 15.78 -12.96
C ILE A 163 -9.31 16.72 -12.05
N THR A 164 -9.00 18.02 -12.02
CA THR A 164 -9.75 19.00 -11.22
C THR A 164 -11.24 19.04 -11.63
N ARG A 165 -11.55 19.03 -12.94
CA ARG A 165 -12.94 18.96 -13.43
C ARG A 165 -13.66 17.67 -13.04
N ILE A 166 -12.95 16.54 -13.06
CA ILE A 166 -13.50 15.25 -12.63
C ILE A 166 -13.93 15.32 -11.16
N LEU A 167 -13.09 15.87 -10.30
CA LEU A 167 -13.37 16.00 -8.87
C LEU A 167 -14.54 16.96 -8.56
N GLN A 168 -14.62 18.05 -9.30
CA GLN A 168 -15.73 19.02 -9.16
C GLN A 168 -17.09 18.46 -9.58
N ARG A 169 -17.11 17.54 -10.56
CA ARG A 169 -18.33 16.88 -11.04
C ARG A 169 -18.77 15.70 -10.17
N GLY A 170 -17.86 15.06 -9.46
CA GLY A 170 -18.14 13.93 -8.54
C GLY A 170 -18.74 14.32 -7.20
N VAL A 171 -18.91 15.62 -6.93
CA VAL A 171 -19.47 16.16 -5.66
C VAL A 171 -20.99 16.47 -5.80
N LYS A 172 -21.63 16.08 -6.90
CA LYS A 172 -23.08 16.21 -7.06
C LYS A 172 -23.78 14.87 -6.98
#